data_1ad452c4d3a85e18e03cb32cf86cd6c5
#
_entry.id   1ad452c4d3a85e18e03cb32cf86cd6c5
#
_cell.length_a   1.000
_cell.length_b   1.000
_cell.length_c   1.000
_cell.angle_alpha   90.00
_cell.angle_beta   90.00
_cell.angle_gamma   90.00
#
_symmetry.space_group_name_H-M   'P 1'
#
loop_
_entity.id
_entity.type
_entity.pdbx_description
1 polymer ?
#
loop_
_entity_poly.entity_id
_entity_poly.type
_entity_poly.pdbx_seq_one_letter_code
_entity_poly.pdbx_strand_id
1 'polypeptide(L)'
;EQVIYSDEKGIVRKDIKPIFNPGSFEIKFQLDKESIWSKDNQGLEFDPSIYSLSVNVLPASGSIISSEKNLGNLMEQNIIEPFLKKMLNARLEYVENNPDFVIRVESDTEERSKRTSVKFPYFVFGKALITFTENSNDKEFFSTQVSNIKGGDFDSREIAGLRSYDKMIKEIMPQ
;
A
#
# COMPACT_ATOMS: atom_id res chain seq x y z
N GLU A 1 -17.32 19.08 -5.71
CA GLU A 1 -18.53 19.25 -6.52
C GLU A 1 -18.14 19.42 -7.98
N GLN A 2 -18.87 18.74 -8.89
CA GLN A 2 -18.59 18.80 -10.32
C GLN A 2 -19.91 18.87 -11.10
N VAL A 3 -20.02 19.84 -12.00
CA VAL A 3 -21.17 19.94 -12.92
C VAL A 3 -20.92 19.06 -14.15
N ILE A 4 -21.92 18.30 -14.57
CA ILE A 4 -21.87 17.39 -15.70
C ILE A 4 -23.12 17.63 -16.55
N TYR A 5 -22.96 17.67 -17.85
CA TYR A 5 -24.06 17.88 -18.78
C TYR A 5 -24.55 16.55 -19.36
N SER A 6 -25.86 16.45 -19.62
CA SER A 6 -26.45 15.33 -20.35
C SER A 6 -26.13 15.40 -21.85
N ASP A 7 -26.17 14.27 -22.49
CA ASP A 7 -26.16 14.18 -23.96
C ASP A 7 -27.55 14.60 -24.54
N GLU A 8 -27.67 14.57 -25.87
CA GLU A 8 -28.89 14.90 -26.60
C GLU A 8 -30.10 14.01 -26.24
N LYS A 9 -29.85 12.85 -25.63
CA LYS A 9 -30.87 11.91 -25.14
C LYS A 9 -31.21 12.10 -23.66
N GLY A 10 -30.63 13.10 -23.01
CA GLY A 10 -30.80 13.35 -21.57
C GLY A 10 -30.03 12.38 -20.68
N ILE A 11 -29.03 11.66 -21.22
CA ILE A 11 -28.26 10.68 -20.47
C ILE A 11 -26.95 11.33 -19.99
N VAL A 12 -26.69 11.22 -18.70
CA VAL A 12 -25.43 11.61 -18.09
C VAL A 12 -24.59 10.37 -17.81
N ARG A 13 -23.32 10.39 -18.24
CA ARG A 13 -22.35 9.34 -17.93
C ARG A 13 -21.13 9.97 -17.31
N LYS A 14 -20.70 9.43 -16.18
CA LYS A 14 -19.51 9.88 -15.49
C LYS A 14 -18.73 8.71 -14.91
N ASP A 15 -17.48 8.62 -15.31
CA ASP A 15 -16.53 7.73 -14.66
C ASP A 15 -16.11 8.32 -13.30
N ILE A 16 -16.31 7.55 -12.26
CA ILE A 16 -15.91 7.92 -10.91
C ILE A 16 -14.52 7.34 -10.68
N LYS A 17 -13.60 8.19 -10.21
CA LYS A 17 -12.28 7.71 -9.83
C LYS A 17 -12.39 6.64 -8.75
N PRO A 18 -11.59 5.56 -8.81
CA PRO A 18 -11.59 4.52 -7.81
C PRO A 18 -11.39 5.11 -6.40
N ILE A 19 -12.17 4.62 -5.45
CA ILE A 19 -12.02 4.95 -4.04
C ILE A 19 -11.07 3.90 -3.46
N PHE A 20 -9.88 4.34 -3.01
CA PHE A 20 -8.83 3.43 -2.56
C PHE A 20 -8.94 3.03 -1.08
N ASN A 21 -9.73 3.75 -0.28
CA ASN A 21 -9.91 3.44 1.13
C ASN A 21 -11.15 2.55 1.30
N PRO A 22 -11.04 1.42 2.03
CA PRO A 22 -12.21 0.65 2.41
C PRO A 22 -13.20 1.48 3.22
N GLY A 23 -14.48 1.21 3.04
CA GLY A 23 -15.54 1.91 3.75
C GLY A 23 -16.80 2.10 2.91
N SER A 24 -17.81 2.69 3.55
CA SER A 24 -19.06 3.03 2.88
C SER A 24 -19.05 4.49 2.48
N PHE A 25 -19.36 4.74 1.23
CA PHE A 25 -19.37 6.06 0.61
C PHE A 25 -20.74 6.32 0.01
N GLU A 26 -21.17 7.58 0.07
CA GLU A 26 -22.40 8.02 -0.57
C GLU A 26 -22.06 8.99 -1.70
N ILE A 27 -22.53 8.67 -2.90
CA ILE A 27 -22.40 9.53 -4.08
C ILE A 27 -23.76 10.20 -4.28
N LYS A 28 -23.78 11.53 -4.21
CA LYS A 28 -25.00 12.32 -4.35
C LYS A 28 -25.07 12.96 -5.72
N PHE A 29 -26.23 12.87 -6.33
CA PHE A 29 -26.55 13.49 -7.61
C PHE A 29 -27.71 14.47 -7.40
N GLN A 30 -27.56 15.65 -7.92
CA GLN A 30 -28.59 16.69 -7.85
C GLN A 30 -28.65 17.41 -9.20
N LEU A 31 -29.87 17.74 -9.60
CA LEU A 31 -30.10 18.56 -10.77
C LEU A 31 -29.66 20.01 -10.47
N ASP A 32 -28.74 20.57 -11.28
CA ASP A 32 -28.37 21.97 -11.19
C ASP A 32 -29.43 22.84 -11.85
N LYS A 33 -30.36 23.32 -11.05
CA LYS A 33 -31.45 24.13 -11.51
C LYS A 33 -31.02 25.48 -12.05
N GLU A 34 -29.97 26.06 -11.50
CA GLU A 34 -29.48 27.38 -11.89
C GLU A 34 -28.93 27.35 -13.30
N SER A 35 -28.27 26.30 -13.71
CA SER A 35 -27.72 26.14 -15.05
C SER A 35 -28.78 25.77 -16.11
N ILE A 36 -29.91 25.18 -15.68
CA ILE A 36 -30.99 24.79 -16.59
C ILE A 36 -32.02 25.92 -16.79
N TRP A 37 -32.08 26.84 -15.85
CA TRP A 37 -33.07 27.91 -15.85
C TRP A 37 -32.80 28.91 -16.97
N SER A 38 -33.62 28.91 -17.97
CA SER A 38 -33.64 29.94 -19.05
C SER A 38 -35.04 30.51 -19.21
N LYS A 39 -35.16 31.63 -19.92
CA LYS A 39 -36.49 32.23 -20.25
C LYS A 39 -37.37 31.25 -21.01
N ASP A 40 -36.79 30.38 -21.80
CA ASP A 40 -37.50 29.42 -22.65
C ASP A 40 -38.01 28.20 -21.86
N ASN A 41 -37.48 28.00 -20.66
CA ASN A 41 -37.85 26.88 -19.77
C ASN A 41 -38.76 27.32 -18.61
N GLN A 42 -39.34 28.53 -18.67
CA GLN A 42 -40.28 29.01 -17.67
C GLN A 42 -41.57 28.13 -17.69
N GLY A 43 -41.88 27.57 -16.52
CA GLY A 43 -43.04 26.68 -16.34
C GLY A 43 -42.69 25.20 -16.33
N LEU A 44 -41.43 24.79 -16.52
CA LEU A 44 -41.01 23.42 -16.29
C LEU A 44 -40.81 23.19 -14.79
N GLU A 45 -41.48 22.16 -14.28
CA GLU A 45 -41.26 21.69 -12.92
C GLU A 45 -40.13 20.68 -12.92
N PHE A 46 -39.09 20.94 -12.14
CA PHE A 46 -37.95 20.01 -11.94
C PHE A 46 -38.04 19.38 -10.57
N ASP A 47 -37.83 18.07 -10.52
CA ASP A 47 -37.70 17.35 -9.26
C ASP A 47 -36.44 17.82 -8.51
N PRO A 48 -36.58 18.42 -7.32
CA PRO A 48 -35.47 18.88 -6.52
C PRO A 48 -34.73 17.76 -5.74
N SER A 49 -35.16 16.52 -5.92
CA SER A 49 -34.66 15.41 -5.14
C SER A 49 -33.15 15.22 -5.34
N ILE A 50 -32.51 14.94 -4.25
CA ILE A 50 -31.13 14.47 -4.25
C ILE A 50 -31.18 12.96 -4.37
N TYR A 51 -30.60 12.44 -5.43
CA TYR A 51 -30.43 10.99 -5.59
C TYR A 51 -29.10 10.58 -5.01
N SER A 52 -29.07 9.50 -4.24
CA SER A 52 -27.84 8.98 -3.64
C SER A 52 -27.61 7.53 -4.02
N LEU A 53 -26.35 7.20 -4.23
CA LEU A 53 -25.86 5.85 -4.44
C LEU A 53 -24.89 5.48 -3.32
N SER A 54 -25.22 4.45 -2.57
CA SER A 54 -24.29 3.90 -1.57
C SER A 54 -23.33 2.93 -2.23
N VAL A 55 -22.02 3.17 -2.05
CA VAL A 55 -20.94 2.33 -2.55
C VAL A 55 -20.17 1.80 -1.35
N ASN A 56 -20.08 0.47 -1.23
CA ASN A 56 -19.26 -0.17 -0.21
C ASN A 56 -17.97 -0.70 -0.83
N VAL A 57 -16.84 -0.12 -0.43
CA VAL A 57 -15.50 -0.54 -0.87
C VAL A 57 -14.95 -1.51 0.16
N LEU A 58 -14.78 -2.75 -0.24
CA LEU A 58 -14.18 -3.80 0.61
C LEU A 58 -12.65 -3.64 0.64
N PRO A 59 -11.99 -4.02 1.74
CA PRO A 59 -10.54 -4.14 1.75
C PRO A 59 -10.12 -5.20 0.73
N ALA A 60 -9.01 -4.97 0.06
CA ALA A 60 -8.42 -5.97 -0.80
C ALA A 60 -7.86 -7.11 0.03
N SER A 61 -7.96 -8.36 -0.45
CA SER A 61 -7.38 -9.50 0.23
C SER A 61 -5.92 -9.72 -0.19
N GLY A 62 -5.05 -10.02 0.78
CA GLY A 62 -3.64 -10.22 0.52
C GLY A 62 -2.99 -11.27 1.43
N SER A 63 -1.91 -11.88 0.95
CA SER A 63 -1.02 -12.71 1.77
C SER A 63 0.38 -12.16 1.78
N ILE A 64 1.15 -12.45 2.83
CA ILE A 64 2.57 -12.10 2.90
C ILE A 64 3.39 -13.39 2.97
N ILE A 65 4.36 -13.50 2.08
CA ILE A 65 5.37 -14.55 2.06
C ILE A 65 6.72 -13.89 2.33
N SER A 66 7.33 -14.24 3.46
CA SER A 66 8.56 -13.60 3.91
C SER A 66 9.72 -14.58 4.01
N SER A 67 10.87 -14.16 3.52
CA SER A 67 12.16 -14.84 3.66
C SER A 67 13.19 -13.84 4.16
N GLU A 68 13.30 -13.72 5.48
CA GLU A 68 14.19 -12.78 6.13
C GLU A 68 15.42 -13.51 6.70
N LYS A 69 16.60 -13.05 6.31
CA LYS A 69 17.86 -13.67 6.69
C LYS A 69 18.78 -12.67 7.40
N ASN A 70 19.51 -13.16 8.39
CA ASN A 70 20.57 -12.40 9.01
C ASN A 70 21.89 -13.13 8.80
N LEU A 71 22.82 -12.50 8.07
CA LEU A 71 24.10 -13.09 7.67
C LEU A 71 23.93 -14.43 6.92
N GLY A 72 22.93 -14.49 6.01
CA GLY A 72 22.61 -15.68 5.22
C GLY A 72 21.77 -16.74 5.92
N ASN A 73 21.56 -16.65 7.25
CA ASN A 73 20.75 -17.59 8.02
C ASN A 73 19.31 -17.09 8.13
N LEU A 74 18.35 -17.97 7.90
CA LEU A 74 16.94 -17.65 8.12
C LEU A 74 16.72 -17.23 9.57
N MET A 75 15.95 -16.17 9.75
CA MET A 75 15.59 -15.68 11.07
C MET A 75 14.43 -16.50 11.63
N GLU A 76 14.47 -16.81 12.92
CA GLU A 76 13.37 -17.47 13.63
C GLU A 76 12.14 -16.56 13.74
N GLN A 77 12.36 -15.25 13.80
CA GLN A 77 11.30 -14.25 13.86
C GLN A 77 11.56 -13.20 12.79
N ASN A 78 10.60 -13.06 11.89
CA ASN A 78 10.61 -12.02 10.87
C ASN A 78 10.45 -10.63 11.52
N ILE A 79 11.06 -9.62 10.94
CA ILE A 79 11.02 -8.23 11.41
C ILE A 79 10.22 -7.34 10.45
N ILE A 80 10.43 -7.50 9.15
CA ILE A 80 9.75 -6.69 8.13
C ILE A 80 8.30 -7.13 7.97
N GLU A 81 8.02 -8.43 7.97
CA GLU A 81 6.66 -8.96 7.81
C GLU A 81 5.65 -8.40 8.82
N PRO A 82 5.87 -8.49 10.16
CA PRO A 82 4.93 -7.95 11.14
C PRO A 82 4.79 -6.43 11.04
N PHE A 83 5.85 -5.75 10.64
CA PHE A 83 5.81 -4.32 10.38
C PHE A 83 4.89 -3.99 9.19
N LEU A 84 5.01 -4.70 8.06
CA LEU A 84 4.13 -4.53 6.91
C LEU A 84 2.68 -4.86 7.25
N LYS A 85 2.43 -5.94 8.00
CA LYS A 85 1.09 -6.29 8.48
C LYS A 85 0.46 -5.13 9.26
N LYS A 86 1.20 -4.53 10.17
CA LYS A 86 0.73 -3.39 10.96
C LYS A 86 0.45 -2.16 10.10
N MET A 87 1.33 -1.86 9.14
CA MET A 87 1.21 -0.70 8.26
C MET A 87 0.00 -0.81 7.32
N LEU A 88 -0.26 -2.00 6.79
CA LEU A 88 -1.29 -2.24 5.78
C LEU A 88 -2.65 -2.68 6.39
N ASN A 89 -2.73 -2.93 7.68
CA ASN A 89 -3.91 -3.48 8.36
C ASN A 89 -5.22 -2.70 8.13
N ALA A 90 -5.15 -1.39 7.91
CA ALA A 90 -6.33 -0.57 7.63
C ALA A 90 -6.86 -0.71 6.18
N ARG A 91 -6.08 -1.33 5.29
CA ARG A 91 -6.35 -1.38 3.84
C ARG A 91 -6.42 -2.79 3.28
N LEU A 92 -5.93 -3.77 4.03
CA LEU A 92 -5.77 -5.15 3.63
C LEU A 92 -6.45 -6.11 4.60
N GLU A 93 -7.18 -7.06 4.04
CA GLU A 93 -7.61 -8.26 4.75
C GLU A 93 -6.60 -9.39 4.47
N TYR A 94 -5.97 -9.90 5.54
CA TYR A 94 -5.00 -10.99 5.40
C TYR A 94 -5.71 -12.32 5.30
N VAL A 95 -5.48 -13.03 4.20
CA VAL A 95 -6.03 -14.35 3.94
C VAL A 95 -4.92 -15.31 3.52
N GLU A 96 -5.04 -16.58 3.93
CA GLU A 96 -4.08 -17.62 3.54
C GLU A 96 -4.40 -18.23 2.18
N ASN A 97 -5.69 -18.33 1.86
CA ASN A 97 -6.16 -19.00 0.66
C ASN A 97 -6.73 -17.98 -0.33
N ASN A 98 -6.31 -18.12 -1.57
CA ASN A 98 -6.80 -17.34 -2.71
C ASN A 98 -6.86 -15.82 -2.48
N PRO A 99 -5.75 -15.18 -2.06
CA PRO A 99 -5.68 -13.73 -1.92
C PRO A 99 -5.80 -13.05 -3.30
N ASP A 100 -6.23 -11.78 -3.34
CA ASP A 100 -6.20 -10.98 -4.56
C ASP A 100 -4.76 -10.72 -5.01
N PHE A 101 -3.85 -10.56 -4.05
CA PHE A 101 -2.42 -10.36 -4.31
C PHE A 101 -1.52 -10.94 -3.21
N VAL A 102 -0.27 -11.16 -3.61
CA VAL A 102 0.78 -11.69 -2.74
C VAL A 102 1.87 -10.63 -2.55
N ILE A 103 2.24 -10.38 -1.31
CA ILE A 103 3.38 -9.55 -0.93
C ILE A 103 4.54 -10.49 -0.64
N ARG A 104 5.62 -10.39 -1.40
CA ARG A 104 6.85 -11.13 -1.16
C ARG A 104 7.87 -10.22 -0.51
N VAL A 105 8.46 -10.70 0.58
CA VAL A 105 9.53 -10.01 1.31
C VAL A 105 10.77 -10.88 1.26
N GLU A 106 11.81 -10.37 0.64
CA GLU A 106 13.13 -11.00 0.60
C GLU A 106 14.14 -10.05 1.21
N SER A 107 14.80 -10.47 2.27
CA SER A 107 15.81 -9.63 2.92
C SER A 107 16.96 -10.44 3.45
N ASP A 108 18.13 -9.81 3.47
CA ASP A 108 19.33 -10.40 4.03
C ASP A 108 20.30 -9.31 4.51
N THR A 109 21.22 -9.71 5.34
CA THR A 109 22.32 -8.87 5.79
C THR A 109 23.65 -9.53 5.50
N GLU A 110 24.68 -8.72 5.22
CA GLU A 110 26.02 -9.21 4.91
C GLU A 110 27.12 -8.42 5.64
N GLU A 111 28.13 -9.10 6.09
CA GLU A 111 29.37 -8.48 6.58
C GLU A 111 30.31 -8.28 5.39
N ARG A 112 30.59 -7.03 5.00
CA ARG A 112 31.47 -6.73 3.85
C ARG A 112 32.94 -6.66 4.20
N SER A 113 33.26 -6.45 5.47
CA SER A 113 34.64 -6.38 5.95
C SER A 113 34.76 -6.93 7.35
N LYS A 114 35.75 -7.78 7.56
CA LYS A 114 36.02 -8.31 8.90
C LYS A 114 36.47 -7.21 9.85
N ARG A 115 36.06 -7.30 11.09
CA ARG A 115 36.51 -6.45 12.18
C ARG A 115 38.02 -6.56 12.36
N THR A 116 38.70 -5.45 12.28
CA THR A 116 40.19 -5.43 12.38
C THR A 116 40.72 -5.27 13.81
N SER A 117 39.88 -4.76 14.73
CA SER A 117 40.27 -4.55 16.14
C SER A 117 39.02 -4.53 17.01
N VAL A 118 39.15 -4.91 18.28
CA VAL A 118 38.10 -4.82 19.30
C VAL A 118 37.64 -3.38 19.56
N LYS A 119 38.42 -2.39 19.16
CA LYS A 119 38.06 -0.97 19.26
C LYS A 119 37.03 -0.52 18.21
N PHE A 120 36.81 -1.31 17.16
CA PHE A 120 35.86 -1.00 16.12
C PHE A 120 34.61 -1.91 16.25
N PRO A 121 33.41 -1.41 15.93
CA PRO A 121 32.23 -2.27 15.88
C PRO A 121 32.28 -3.23 14.70
N TYR A 122 31.51 -4.30 14.76
CA TYR A 122 31.11 -5.05 13.59
C TYR A 122 30.21 -4.16 12.74
N PHE A 123 30.40 -4.19 11.42
CA PHE A 123 29.54 -3.50 10.47
C PHE A 123 28.89 -4.51 9.54
N VAL A 124 27.57 -4.47 9.51
CA VAL A 124 26.74 -5.32 8.67
C VAL A 124 25.84 -4.44 7.83
N PHE A 125 25.62 -4.84 6.58
CA PHE A 125 24.83 -4.08 5.61
C PHE A 125 23.60 -4.89 5.21
N GLY A 126 22.43 -4.30 5.37
CA GLY A 126 21.16 -4.91 5.04
C GLY A 126 20.64 -4.48 3.67
N LYS A 127 19.86 -5.37 3.10
CA LYS A 127 19.05 -5.16 1.89
C LYS A 127 17.70 -5.83 2.06
N ALA A 128 16.67 -5.26 1.48
CA ALA A 128 15.35 -5.86 1.39
C ALA A 128 14.70 -5.49 0.06
N LEU A 129 13.97 -6.45 -0.50
CA LEU A 129 13.11 -6.30 -1.65
C LEU A 129 11.69 -6.69 -1.23
N ILE A 130 10.73 -5.83 -1.53
CA ILE A 130 9.32 -6.07 -1.29
C ILE A 130 8.61 -5.96 -2.61
N THR A 131 7.92 -7.02 -3.02
CA THR A 131 7.24 -7.13 -4.30
C THR A 131 5.77 -7.44 -4.08
N PHE A 132 4.89 -6.75 -4.80
CA PHE A 132 3.45 -6.98 -4.82
C PHE A 132 3.08 -7.59 -6.17
N THR A 133 2.49 -8.77 -6.13
CA THR A 133 2.12 -9.54 -7.31
C THR A 133 0.63 -9.83 -7.28
N GLU A 134 -0.07 -9.59 -8.37
CA GLU A 134 -1.47 -9.98 -8.53
C GLU A 134 -1.57 -11.51 -8.64
N ASN A 135 -2.40 -12.13 -7.80
CA ASN A 135 -2.48 -13.59 -7.72
C ASN A 135 -3.13 -14.24 -8.95
N SER A 136 -3.96 -13.51 -9.69
CA SER A 136 -4.70 -14.03 -10.84
C SER A 136 -3.82 -14.31 -12.06
N ASN A 137 -2.70 -13.60 -12.22
CA ASN A 137 -1.86 -13.62 -13.42
C ASN A 137 -0.35 -13.53 -13.12
N ASP A 138 0.05 -13.59 -11.86
CA ASP A 138 1.43 -13.44 -11.37
C ASP A 138 2.12 -12.13 -11.82
N LYS A 139 1.33 -11.11 -12.13
CA LYS A 139 1.86 -9.83 -12.58
C LYS A 139 2.34 -9.00 -11.40
N GLU A 140 3.62 -8.64 -11.41
CA GLU A 140 4.15 -7.63 -10.50
C GLU A 140 3.57 -6.25 -10.88
N PHE A 141 2.97 -5.56 -9.90
CA PHE A 141 2.43 -4.23 -10.09
C PHE A 141 3.10 -3.17 -9.21
N PHE A 142 3.86 -3.60 -8.21
CA PHE A 142 4.66 -2.71 -7.39
C PHE A 142 5.85 -3.46 -6.79
N SER A 143 7.01 -2.81 -6.77
CA SER A 143 8.14 -3.25 -5.96
C SER A 143 8.90 -2.08 -5.36
N THR A 144 9.51 -2.32 -4.22
CA THR A 144 10.40 -1.37 -3.57
C THR A 144 11.61 -2.10 -2.99
N GLN A 145 12.75 -1.43 -3.05
CA GLN A 145 14.00 -2.00 -2.57
C GLN A 145 14.74 -0.98 -1.69
N VAL A 146 15.24 -1.47 -0.57
CA VAL A 146 16.23 -0.76 0.24
C VAL A 146 17.53 -1.56 0.25
N SER A 147 18.66 -0.88 0.20
CA SER A 147 19.96 -1.53 0.17
C SER A 147 21.02 -0.67 0.83
N ASN A 148 22.14 -1.29 1.17
CA ASN A 148 23.28 -0.63 1.84
C ASN A 148 22.95 -0.02 3.22
N ILE A 149 21.98 -0.57 3.90
CA ILE A 149 21.56 -0.08 5.22
C ILE A 149 22.53 -0.58 6.28
N LYS A 150 23.35 0.32 6.81
CA LYS A 150 24.43 -0.03 7.74
C LYS A 150 23.93 -0.19 9.16
N GLY A 151 24.11 -1.38 9.73
CA GLY A 151 24.05 -1.67 11.16
C GLY A 151 25.44 -1.76 11.77
N GLY A 152 25.55 -1.49 13.05
CA GLY A 152 26.82 -1.57 13.76
C GLY A 152 26.64 -2.00 15.22
N ASP A 153 27.52 -2.90 15.71
CA ASP A 153 27.52 -3.36 17.08
C ASP A 153 28.92 -3.74 17.54
N PHE A 154 29.21 -3.54 18.85
CA PHE A 154 30.51 -3.89 19.41
C PHE A 154 30.59 -5.34 19.90
N ASP A 155 29.45 -5.95 20.21
CA ASP A 155 29.39 -7.27 20.84
C ASP A 155 29.34 -8.37 19.79
N SER A 156 28.42 -8.26 18.80
CA SER A 156 28.28 -9.29 17.78
C SER A 156 27.88 -8.74 16.41
N ARG A 157 28.27 -9.48 15.38
CA ARG A 157 27.85 -9.21 13.99
C ARG A 157 26.37 -9.51 13.77
N GLU A 158 25.81 -10.48 14.49
CA GLU A 158 24.40 -10.84 14.46
C GLU A 158 23.53 -9.67 14.96
N ILE A 159 23.93 -9.04 16.08
CA ILE A 159 23.26 -7.83 16.61
C ILE A 159 23.43 -6.66 15.64
N ALA A 160 24.61 -6.50 15.04
CA ALA A 160 24.83 -5.49 14.01
C ALA A 160 23.85 -5.66 12.82
N GLY A 161 23.60 -6.92 12.41
CA GLY A 161 22.60 -7.25 11.41
C GLY A 161 21.19 -6.85 11.83
N LEU A 162 20.76 -7.18 13.04
CA LEU A 162 19.44 -6.78 13.55
C LEU A 162 19.28 -5.25 13.60
N ARG A 163 20.32 -4.51 13.99
CA ARG A 163 20.29 -3.03 13.94
C ARG A 163 20.20 -2.48 12.50
N SER A 164 20.66 -3.24 11.51
CA SER A 164 20.42 -2.90 10.11
C SER A 164 18.93 -3.03 9.76
N TYR A 165 18.25 -4.09 10.25
CA TYR A 165 16.80 -4.27 10.07
C TYR A 165 15.98 -3.12 10.66
N ASP A 166 16.31 -2.66 11.88
CA ASP A 166 15.65 -1.52 12.51
C ASP A 166 15.70 -0.23 11.67
N LYS A 167 16.79 -0.07 10.91
CA LYS A 167 16.95 1.06 9.98
C LYS A 167 16.24 0.81 8.66
N MET A 168 16.29 -0.42 8.11
CA MET A 168 15.56 -0.77 6.89
C MET A 168 14.07 -0.49 7.02
N ILE A 169 13.44 -0.81 8.16
CA ILE A 169 12.05 -0.50 8.43
C ILE A 169 11.76 1.00 8.29
N LYS A 170 12.65 1.86 8.79
CA LYS A 170 12.49 3.33 8.71
C LYS A 170 12.60 3.85 7.28
N GLU A 171 13.41 3.21 6.46
CA GLU A 171 13.56 3.56 5.04
C GLU A 171 12.39 3.04 4.18
N ILE A 172 11.78 1.91 4.57
CA ILE A 172 10.59 1.36 3.91
C ILE A 172 9.35 2.23 4.18
N MET A 173 9.30 2.93 5.32
CA MET A 173 8.21 3.84 5.63
C MET A 173 8.21 5.04 4.66
N PRO A 174 7.10 5.34 4.00
CA PRO A 174 6.97 6.63 3.32
C PRO A 174 7.04 7.75 4.37
N GLN A 175 7.93 8.71 4.11
CA GLN A 175 8.01 9.96 4.87
C GLN A 175 6.76 10.81 4.65
#